data_f07c54eeffc850e12d3ffd6b63343ed5
#
_entry.id   f07c54eeffc850e12d3ffd6b63343ed5
#
_cell.length_a   1.000
_cell.length_b   1.000
_cell.length_c   1.000
_cell.angle_alpha   90.00
_cell.angle_beta   90.00
_cell.angle_gamma   90.00
#
_symmetry.space_group_name_H-M   'P 1'
#
loop_
_entity.id
_entity.type
_entity.pdbx_description
1 polymer ?
#
loop_
_entity_poly.entity_id
_entity_poly.type
_entity_poly.pdbx_seq_one_letter_code
_entity_poly.pdbx_strand_id
1 'polypeptide(L)'
;MKADRYLFDGSHPCALRKLPCDSKDDHIKKEDILAKTAENLEKMAALQDTFYADGREGLVIILQALDAAGKDSTVKHVRGGLNPQGAQVTSFKQPTSEELHHDFLWRVNKALPPRGSIAIFNRSYYEDVLVVQVHDLQKTYQMAPRVLEDSKKDFFEKRYRQIRSYEEYLYENSYRVVKIFLHVSKDEQKKRFLERIDRPEKNWKFSCSDLKERMRFDEYLDTFDEVITATATKHSPWYAIPADQKWYTRYLVSEIVLDALQKSCHEYPVLSDDAKAELLNCKAALEQE
;
A
#
# COMPACT_ATOMS: atom_id res chain seq x y z
N MET A 1 -2.37 9.03 -16.06
CA MET A 1 -3.33 8.04 -15.47
C MET A 1 -4.55 8.76 -14.93
N LYS A 2 -5.71 8.08 -14.80
CA LYS A 2 -6.85 8.67 -14.05
C LYS A 2 -6.53 8.79 -12.55
N ALA A 3 -5.68 7.93 -12.05
CA ALA A 3 -5.22 7.96 -10.67
C ALA A 3 -4.40 9.22 -10.31
N ASP A 4 -3.80 9.93 -11.27
CA ASP A 4 -3.00 11.14 -11.01
C ASP A 4 -3.80 12.26 -10.34
N ARG A 5 -5.12 12.28 -10.54
CA ARG A 5 -6.05 13.20 -9.86
C ARG A 5 -6.02 13.06 -8.33
N TYR A 6 -5.60 11.91 -7.84
CA TYR A 6 -5.59 11.54 -6.42
C TYR A 6 -4.18 11.47 -5.83
N LEU A 7 -3.18 11.93 -6.60
CA LEU A 7 -1.76 11.91 -6.23
C LEU A 7 -1.43 13.04 -5.26
N PHE A 8 -0.68 12.70 -4.23
CA PHE A 8 0.01 13.62 -3.31
C PHE A 8 1.49 13.27 -3.29
N ASP A 9 2.31 14.18 -3.72
CA ASP A 9 3.77 14.04 -3.85
C ASP A 9 4.56 15.03 -2.98
N GLY A 10 3.86 15.71 -2.07
CA GLY A 10 4.40 16.77 -1.21
C GLY A 10 4.32 18.17 -1.80
N SER A 11 3.82 18.34 -3.04
CA SER A 11 3.69 19.66 -3.69
C SER A 11 2.51 20.48 -3.16
N HIS A 12 1.52 19.83 -2.56
CA HIS A 12 0.32 20.45 -2.00
C HIS A 12 -0.24 19.65 -0.83
N PRO A 13 -0.96 20.28 0.12
CA PRO A 13 -1.54 19.58 1.24
C PRO A 13 -2.72 18.70 0.83
N CYS A 14 -2.96 17.64 1.60
CA CYS A 14 -4.13 16.79 1.47
C CYS A 14 -5.36 17.46 2.07
N ALA A 15 -6.52 17.25 1.46
CA ALA A 15 -7.83 17.67 1.96
C ALA A 15 -8.89 16.63 1.54
N LEU A 16 -8.97 15.52 2.25
CA LEU A 16 -9.81 14.36 1.91
C LEU A 16 -11.28 14.72 1.76
N ARG A 17 -11.80 15.64 2.59
CA ARG A 17 -13.19 16.10 2.50
C ARG A 17 -13.54 16.80 1.18
N LYS A 18 -12.53 17.21 0.40
CA LYS A 18 -12.71 17.79 -0.94
C LYS A 18 -12.59 16.75 -2.06
N LEU A 19 -12.15 15.55 -1.73
CA LEU A 19 -12.01 14.47 -2.70
C LEU A 19 -13.29 13.62 -2.77
N PRO A 20 -13.67 13.14 -3.96
CA PRO A 20 -14.79 12.22 -4.10
C PRO A 20 -14.46 10.85 -3.48
N CYS A 21 -15.49 10.18 -2.94
CA CYS A 21 -15.42 8.79 -2.50
C CYS A 21 -15.89 7.79 -3.56
N ASP A 22 -16.45 8.28 -4.68
CA ASP A 22 -17.00 7.49 -5.78
C ASP A 22 -16.60 8.05 -7.17
N SER A 23 -17.14 7.46 -8.24
CA SER A 23 -16.84 7.85 -9.64
C SER A 23 -17.94 8.68 -10.30
N LYS A 24 -18.91 9.22 -9.56
CA LYS A 24 -20.08 9.88 -10.18
C LYS A 24 -19.72 11.04 -11.07
N ASP A 25 -18.71 11.82 -10.70
CA ASP A 25 -18.26 12.98 -11.47
C ASP A 25 -17.41 12.62 -12.71
N ASP A 26 -17.02 11.36 -12.85
CA ASP A 26 -16.12 10.93 -13.92
C ASP A 26 -16.82 10.51 -15.22
N HIS A 27 -18.16 10.42 -15.22
CA HIS A 27 -18.99 10.03 -16.37
C HIS A 27 -18.50 8.78 -17.12
N ILE A 28 -18.00 7.77 -16.39
CA ILE A 28 -17.41 6.55 -16.96
C ILE A 28 -18.38 5.38 -16.90
N LYS A 29 -18.35 4.54 -17.93
CA LYS A 29 -19.10 3.29 -17.97
C LYS A 29 -18.32 2.21 -17.21
N LYS A 30 -19.03 1.47 -16.37
CA LYS A 30 -18.44 0.40 -15.55
C LYS A 30 -17.80 -0.69 -16.42
N GLU A 31 -18.44 -1.04 -17.53
CA GLU A 31 -17.99 -2.07 -18.46
C GLU A 31 -16.60 -1.73 -19.06
N ASP A 32 -16.42 -0.48 -19.49
CA ASP A 32 -15.16 0.01 -20.03
C ASP A 32 -14.03 -0.05 -19.00
N ILE A 33 -14.36 0.26 -17.76
CA ILE A 33 -13.40 0.24 -16.65
C ILE A 33 -13.02 -1.20 -16.24
N LEU A 34 -13.97 -2.12 -16.29
CA LEU A 34 -13.68 -3.53 -16.03
C LEU A 34 -12.73 -4.11 -17.08
N ALA A 35 -12.95 -3.78 -18.37
CA ALA A 35 -12.05 -4.18 -19.46
C ALA A 35 -10.64 -3.61 -19.27
N LYS A 36 -10.51 -2.31 -18.96
CA LYS A 36 -9.21 -1.68 -18.67
C LYS A 36 -8.53 -2.27 -17.45
N THR A 37 -9.30 -2.66 -16.43
CA THR A 37 -8.74 -3.32 -15.24
C THR A 37 -8.13 -4.67 -15.61
N ALA A 38 -8.80 -5.45 -16.44
CA ALA A 38 -8.27 -6.73 -16.93
C ALA A 38 -6.98 -6.53 -17.74
N GLU A 39 -6.98 -5.57 -18.67
CA GLU A 39 -5.79 -5.20 -19.45
C GLU A 39 -4.61 -4.78 -18.56
N ASN A 40 -4.88 -3.95 -17.52
CA ASN A 40 -3.84 -3.55 -16.56
C ASN A 40 -3.26 -4.74 -15.80
N LEU A 41 -4.09 -5.71 -15.39
CA LEU A 41 -3.63 -6.91 -14.69
C LEU A 41 -2.75 -7.79 -15.58
N GLU A 42 -3.09 -7.94 -16.86
CA GLU A 42 -2.27 -8.67 -17.84
C GLU A 42 -0.90 -7.99 -18.04
N LYS A 43 -0.89 -6.66 -18.19
CA LYS A 43 0.35 -5.88 -18.29
C LYS A 43 1.20 -5.97 -17.02
N MET A 44 0.55 -5.93 -15.85
CA MET A 44 1.25 -6.10 -14.56
C MET A 44 1.91 -7.47 -14.46
N ALA A 45 1.23 -8.55 -14.88
CA ALA A 45 1.80 -9.90 -14.88
C ALA A 45 3.04 -9.98 -15.79
N ALA A 46 2.95 -9.45 -17.01
CA ALA A 46 4.06 -9.44 -17.96
C ALA A 46 5.27 -8.64 -17.45
N LEU A 47 5.02 -7.45 -16.86
CA LEU A 47 6.07 -6.63 -16.26
C LEU A 47 6.70 -7.25 -15.02
N GLN A 48 5.91 -8.00 -14.24
CA GLN A 48 6.45 -8.67 -13.06
C GLN A 48 7.48 -9.74 -13.42
N ASP A 49 7.30 -10.47 -14.52
CA ASP A 49 8.28 -11.47 -14.98
C ASP A 49 9.63 -10.81 -15.26
N THR A 50 9.63 -9.70 -16.01
CA THR A 50 10.85 -8.96 -16.29
C THR A 50 11.42 -8.27 -15.07
N PHE A 51 10.59 -7.71 -14.19
CA PHE A 51 10.99 -7.13 -12.90
C PHE A 51 11.66 -8.15 -11.98
N TYR A 52 11.11 -9.36 -11.92
CA TYR A 52 11.67 -10.47 -11.13
C TYR A 52 13.02 -10.91 -11.68
N ALA A 53 13.13 -11.05 -13.01
CA ALA A 53 14.38 -11.43 -13.67
C ALA A 53 15.47 -10.36 -13.55
N ASP A 54 15.09 -9.07 -13.59
CA ASP A 54 16.00 -7.93 -13.44
C ASP A 54 16.67 -7.91 -12.06
N GLY A 55 15.88 -8.05 -11.00
CA GLY A 55 16.37 -8.19 -9.63
C GLY A 55 17.05 -6.96 -9.02
N ARG A 56 17.05 -5.79 -9.67
CA ARG A 56 17.76 -4.58 -9.20
C ARG A 56 16.94 -3.70 -8.28
N GLU A 57 15.59 -3.75 -8.35
CA GLU A 57 14.70 -2.89 -7.56
C GLU A 57 13.63 -3.72 -6.83
N GLY A 58 13.21 -3.30 -5.64
CA GLY A 58 12.08 -3.86 -4.90
C GLY A 58 10.88 -2.91 -4.91
N LEU A 59 9.65 -3.44 -4.90
CA LEU A 59 8.43 -2.63 -4.87
C LEU A 59 7.63 -2.90 -3.60
N VAL A 60 7.31 -1.85 -2.85
CA VAL A 60 6.46 -1.91 -1.66
C VAL A 60 5.18 -1.12 -1.90
N ILE A 61 4.03 -1.81 -1.86
CA ILE A 61 2.70 -1.22 -2.03
C ILE A 61 2.01 -1.21 -0.68
N ILE A 62 1.76 -0.03 -0.14
CA ILE A 62 1.10 0.16 1.15
C ILE A 62 -0.37 0.47 0.93
N LEU A 63 -1.27 -0.30 1.58
CA LEU A 63 -2.70 -0.07 1.58
C LEU A 63 -3.17 0.34 2.97
N GLN A 64 -3.61 1.59 3.10
CA GLN A 64 -4.21 2.14 4.32
C GLN A 64 -5.66 2.53 4.08
N ALA A 65 -6.49 2.37 5.07
CA ALA A 65 -7.89 2.79 5.03
C ALA A 65 -8.58 2.65 6.38
N LEU A 66 -9.69 3.33 6.54
CA LEU A 66 -10.65 3.07 7.61
C LEU A 66 -11.23 1.65 7.49
N ASP A 67 -11.86 1.17 8.56
CA ASP A 67 -12.51 -0.14 8.55
C ASP A 67 -13.64 -0.20 7.52
N ALA A 68 -13.87 -1.39 6.99
CA ALA A 68 -14.81 -1.66 5.91
C ALA A 68 -14.57 -0.93 4.56
N ALA A 69 -13.48 -0.16 4.39
CA ALA A 69 -13.17 0.49 3.12
C ALA A 69 -12.84 -0.50 1.98
N GLY A 70 -12.48 -1.75 2.30
CA GLY A 70 -12.27 -2.80 1.30
C GLY A 70 -10.83 -3.21 1.06
N LYS A 71 -9.91 -2.92 2.00
CA LYS A 71 -8.48 -3.30 1.93
C LYS A 71 -8.25 -4.74 1.48
N ASP A 72 -8.80 -5.73 2.20
CA ASP A 72 -8.60 -7.15 1.90
C ASP A 72 -9.04 -7.54 0.49
N SER A 73 -10.18 -6.98 0.02
CA SER A 73 -10.68 -7.27 -1.32
C SER A 73 -9.82 -6.63 -2.41
N THR A 74 -9.20 -5.49 -2.12
CA THR A 74 -8.26 -4.79 -3.01
C THR A 74 -6.95 -5.56 -3.08
N VAL A 75 -6.39 -5.96 -1.93
CA VAL A 75 -5.20 -6.84 -1.87
C VAL A 75 -5.41 -8.11 -2.69
N LYS A 76 -6.53 -8.81 -2.46
CA LYS A 76 -6.88 -10.03 -3.22
C LYS A 76 -6.92 -9.78 -4.72
N HIS A 77 -7.47 -8.64 -5.15
CA HIS A 77 -7.60 -8.30 -6.56
C HIS A 77 -6.23 -7.99 -7.21
N VAL A 78 -5.42 -7.16 -6.58
CA VAL A 78 -4.06 -6.82 -7.06
C VAL A 78 -3.19 -8.08 -7.12
N ARG A 79 -3.17 -8.86 -6.04
CA ARG A 79 -2.42 -10.13 -6.00
C ARG A 79 -2.87 -11.13 -7.05
N GLY A 80 -4.17 -11.14 -7.40
CA GLY A 80 -4.75 -12.06 -8.38
C GLY A 80 -4.17 -11.90 -9.79
N GLY A 81 -3.57 -10.74 -10.10
CA GLY A 81 -2.87 -10.50 -11.36
C GLY A 81 -1.35 -10.69 -11.29
N LEU A 82 -0.80 -11.15 -10.15
CA LEU A 82 0.63 -11.28 -9.93
C LEU A 82 1.03 -12.73 -9.64
N ASN A 83 2.20 -13.15 -10.13
CA ASN A 83 2.82 -14.42 -9.78
C ASN A 83 3.18 -14.44 -8.29
N PRO A 84 2.68 -15.40 -7.50
CA PRO A 84 2.93 -15.47 -6.07
C PRO A 84 4.39 -15.68 -5.67
N GLN A 85 5.25 -16.18 -6.56
CA GLN A 85 6.69 -16.35 -6.29
C GLN A 85 7.40 -14.99 -6.12
N GLY A 86 6.98 -13.98 -6.89
CA GLY A 86 7.56 -12.63 -6.84
C GLY A 86 6.67 -11.61 -6.11
N ALA A 87 5.60 -12.02 -5.40
CA ALA A 87 4.69 -11.12 -4.72
C ALA A 87 4.21 -11.68 -3.39
N GLN A 88 4.51 -11.00 -2.29
CA GLN A 88 4.08 -11.38 -0.93
C GLN A 88 3.14 -10.36 -0.32
N VAL A 89 2.22 -10.83 0.53
CA VAL A 89 1.27 -9.99 1.27
C VAL A 89 1.57 -10.11 2.76
N THR A 90 1.80 -8.98 3.40
CA THR A 90 1.94 -8.89 4.86
C THR A 90 0.81 -8.05 5.44
N SER A 91 0.07 -8.62 6.40
CA SER A 91 -0.98 -7.91 7.12
C SER A 91 -0.49 -7.49 8.50
N PHE A 92 -0.28 -6.20 8.69
CA PHE A 92 0.15 -5.64 9.97
C PHE A 92 -1.05 -5.48 10.90
N LYS A 93 -1.20 -6.41 11.82
CA LYS A 93 -2.18 -6.35 12.91
C LYS A 93 -1.61 -5.56 14.10
N GLN A 94 -2.39 -5.52 15.20
CA GLN A 94 -1.90 -4.99 16.46
C GLN A 94 -0.52 -5.60 16.77
N PRO A 95 0.48 -4.79 17.19
CA PRO A 95 1.80 -5.29 17.52
C PRO A 95 1.77 -6.35 18.62
N THR A 96 2.61 -7.37 18.47
CA THR A 96 2.86 -8.37 19.53
C THR A 96 3.71 -7.77 20.65
N SER A 97 3.81 -8.48 21.78
CA SER A 97 4.70 -8.06 22.86
C SER A 97 6.15 -7.94 22.42
N GLU A 98 6.65 -8.87 21.58
CA GLU A 98 8.00 -8.79 21.00
C GLU A 98 8.15 -7.53 20.13
N GLU A 99 7.22 -7.26 19.24
CA GLU A 99 7.26 -6.09 18.34
C GLU A 99 7.26 -4.77 19.11
N LEU A 100 6.58 -4.71 20.28
CA LEU A 100 6.54 -3.52 21.13
C LEU A 100 7.86 -3.28 21.89
N HIS A 101 8.76 -4.28 22.03
CA HIS A 101 10.10 -4.10 22.59
C HIS A 101 11.11 -3.52 21.58
N HIS A 102 10.73 -3.46 20.33
CA HIS A 102 11.55 -2.89 19.25
C HIS A 102 10.97 -1.54 18.77
N ASP A 103 11.72 -0.84 17.92
CA ASP A 103 11.20 0.35 17.27
C ASP A 103 10.08 -0.01 16.26
N PHE A 104 9.23 0.96 15.93
CA PHE A 104 8.03 0.74 15.12
C PHE A 104 8.31 0.30 13.66
N LEU A 105 9.55 0.44 13.18
CA LEU A 105 9.98 0.01 11.84
C LEU A 105 10.56 -1.41 11.86
N TRP A 106 10.91 -1.97 13.00
CA TRP A 106 11.55 -3.28 13.09
C TRP A 106 10.77 -4.39 12.39
N ARG A 107 9.47 -4.51 12.65
CA ARG A 107 8.60 -5.51 12.00
C ARG A 107 8.42 -5.28 10.51
N VAL A 108 8.55 -4.02 10.07
CA VAL A 108 8.47 -3.63 8.66
C VAL A 108 9.71 -4.08 7.91
N ASN A 109 10.90 -3.86 8.50
CA ASN A 109 12.16 -4.32 7.92
C ASN A 109 12.18 -5.84 7.69
N LYS A 110 11.57 -6.62 8.58
CA LYS A 110 11.44 -8.09 8.42
C LYS A 110 10.51 -8.48 7.27
N ALA A 111 9.61 -7.60 6.85
CA ALA A 111 8.62 -7.83 5.80
C ALA A 111 9.01 -7.22 4.45
N LEU A 112 10.15 -6.52 4.36
CA LEU A 112 10.63 -6.01 3.08
C LEU A 112 10.92 -7.17 2.12
N PRO A 113 10.54 -7.03 0.83
CA PRO A 113 10.80 -8.07 -0.15
C PRO A 113 12.29 -8.06 -0.56
N PRO A 114 12.85 -9.16 -1.07
CA PRO A 114 14.08 -9.08 -1.83
C PRO A 114 13.87 -8.22 -3.08
N ARG A 115 14.96 -7.65 -3.65
CA ARG A 115 14.87 -6.97 -4.95
C ARG A 115 14.38 -7.94 -6.01
N GLY A 116 13.70 -7.45 -7.04
CA GLY A 116 12.95 -8.27 -7.99
C GLY A 116 11.58 -8.72 -7.49
N SER A 117 11.19 -8.39 -6.26
CA SER A 117 9.92 -8.83 -5.67
C SER A 117 9.06 -7.67 -5.18
N ILE A 118 7.75 -7.94 -5.07
CA ILE A 118 6.72 -6.98 -4.67
C ILE A 118 6.22 -7.36 -3.27
N ALA A 119 6.22 -6.42 -2.33
CA ALA A 119 5.51 -6.56 -1.07
C ALA A 119 4.22 -5.73 -1.09
N ILE A 120 3.11 -6.35 -0.72
CA ILE A 120 1.82 -5.67 -0.52
C ILE A 120 1.55 -5.64 0.98
N PHE A 121 1.60 -4.45 1.57
CA PHE A 121 1.34 -4.23 2.98
C PHE A 121 -0.13 -3.88 3.20
N ASN A 122 -0.89 -4.77 3.82
CA ASN A 122 -2.23 -4.50 4.32
C ASN A 122 -2.12 -3.89 5.72
N ARG A 123 -2.28 -2.57 5.82
CA ARG A 123 -1.77 -1.70 6.89
C ARG A 123 -0.23 -1.66 6.87
N SER A 124 0.41 -0.87 7.72
CA SER A 124 1.86 -0.73 7.73
C SER A 124 2.36 -0.02 8.99
N TYR A 125 3.58 0.49 8.95
CA TYR A 125 4.14 1.43 9.95
C TYR A 125 3.34 2.73 10.09
N TYR A 126 2.46 3.04 9.17
CA TYR A 126 1.56 4.19 9.29
C TYR A 126 0.53 4.04 10.40
N GLU A 127 0.26 2.82 10.91
CA GLU A 127 -0.57 2.64 12.11
C GLU A 127 0.01 3.40 13.31
N ASP A 128 1.35 3.58 13.39
CA ASP A 128 2.05 4.30 14.45
C ASP A 128 1.78 5.83 14.44
N VAL A 129 1.32 6.37 13.33
CA VAL A 129 0.94 7.78 13.16
C VAL A 129 -0.56 7.98 12.85
N LEU A 130 -1.32 6.90 12.73
CA LEU A 130 -2.76 6.90 12.54
C LEU A 130 -3.47 6.46 13.82
N VAL A 131 -3.55 5.15 14.07
CA VAL A 131 -4.24 4.59 15.24
C VAL A 131 -3.61 5.09 16.53
N VAL A 132 -2.28 5.09 16.62
CA VAL A 132 -1.56 5.57 17.80
C VAL A 132 -1.85 7.04 18.08
N GLN A 133 -1.95 7.88 17.08
CA GLN A 133 -2.25 9.32 17.23
C GLN A 133 -3.70 9.55 17.65
N VAL A 134 -4.65 8.87 17.01
CA VAL A 134 -6.09 8.98 17.33
C VAL A 134 -6.39 8.51 18.75
N HIS A 135 -5.71 7.47 19.24
CA HIS A 135 -5.95 6.89 20.55
C HIS A 135 -4.94 7.28 21.64
N ASP A 136 -4.04 8.21 21.36
CA ASP A 136 -2.96 8.63 22.29
C ASP A 136 -2.11 7.46 22.83
N LEU A 137 -1.92 6.41 22.03
CA LEU A 137 -1.24 5.18 22.49
C LEU A 137 0.25 5.38 22.72
N GLN A 138 0.90 6.43 22.16
CA GLN A 138 2.30 6.77 22.44
C GLN A 138 2.58 6.94 23.93
N LYS A 139 1.57 7.35 24.72
CA LYS A 139 1.69 7.48 26.18
C LYS A 139 1.83 6.12 26.90
N THR A 140 1.47 5.03 26.23
CA THR A 140 1.55 3.67 26.76
C THR A 140 2.84 2.95 26.37
N TYR A 141 3.67 3.57 25.52
CA TYR A 141 4.90 2.98 25.04
C TYR A 141 5.97 2.92 26.16
N GLN A 142 6.69 1.82 26.20
CA GLN A 142 7.85 1.65 27.09
C GLN A 142 9.09 2.27 26.44
N MET A 143 9.15 3.61 26.42
CA MET A 143 10.27 4.38 25.87
C MET A 143 10.95 5.21 26.96
N ALA A 144 12.18 5.64 26.67
CA ALA A 144 12.94 6.49 27.57
C ALA A 144 12.21 7.82 27.82
N PRO A 145 12.32 8.42 29.05
CA PRO A 145 11.64 9.69 29.39
C PRO A 145 11.89 10.79 28.37
N ARG A 146 13.11 10.94 27.85
CA ARG A 146 13.46 11.95 26.82
C ARG A 146 12.60 11.88 25.56
N VAL A 147 11.87 10.79 25.33
CA VAL A 147 10.96 10.61 24.19
C VAL A 147 9.51 10.86 24.61
N LEU A 148 9.12 10.38 25.81
CA LEU A 148 7.75 10.46 26.33
C LEU A 148 7.42 11.87 26.92
N GLU A 149 8.43 12.67 27.22
CA GLU A 149 8.29 14.06 27.68
C GLU A 149 7.97 15.04 26.55
N ASP A 150 8.11 14.61 25.30
CA ASP A 150 7.69 15.41 24.14
C ASP A 150 6.19 15.75 24.23
N SER A 151 5.83 16.92 23.75
CA SER A 151 4.41 17.20 23.48
C SER A 151 3.88 16.21 22.44
N LYS A 152 2.56 15.96 22.42
CA LYS A 152 1.93 15.13 21.39
C LYS A 152 2.34 15.57 19.98
N LYS A 153 2.31 16.89 19.74
CA LYS A 153 2.69 17.47 18.45
C LYS A 153 4.13 17.17 18.08
N ASP A 154 5.08 17.43 18.98
CA ASP A 154 6.51 17.21 18.70
C ASP A 154 6.82 15.72 18.49
N PHE A 155 6.14 14.84 19.23
CA PHE A 155 6.28 13.39 19.07
C PHE A 155 5.89 12.97 17.64
N PHE A 156 4.72 13.38 17.15
CA PHE A 156 4.26 12.96 15.80
C PHE A 156 5.00 13.68 14.68
N GLU A 157 5.43 14.94 14.83
CA GLU A 157 6.33 15.59 13.88
C GLU A 157 7.66 14.84 13.72
N LYS A 158 8.23 14.33 14.83
CA LYS A 158 9.41 13.44 14.77
C LYS A 158 9.10 12.14 14.05
N ARG A 159 7.94 11.52 14.27
CA ARG A 159 7.50 10.31 13.56
C ARG A 159 7.36 10.54 12.06
N TYR A 160 6.75 11.62 11.63
CA TYR A 160 6.63 11.97 10.22
C TYR A 160 8.00 12.14 9.56
N ARG A 161 8.92 12.83 10.23
CA ARG A 161 10.30 12.96 9.75
C ARG A 161 11.00 11.60 9.64
N GLN A 162 10.87 10.75 10.64
CA GLN A 162 11.46 9.40 10.63
C GLN A 162 10.93 8.55 9.49
N ILE A 163 9.62 8.61 9.23
CA ILE A 163 8.97 7.90 8.13
C ILE A 163 9.52 8.41 6.78
N ARG A 164 9.58 9.72 6.56
CA ARG A 164 10.17 10.28 5.33
C ARG A 164 11.61 9.85 5.14
N SER A 165 12.43 9.94 6.19
CA SER A 165 13.84 9.52 6.11
C SER A 165 13.98 8.01 5.85
N TYR A 166 13.08 7.19 6.39
CA TYR A 166 13.06 5.76 6.12
C TYR A 166 12.66 5.44 4.67
N GLU A 167 11.65 6.11 4.15
CA GLU A 167 11.21 5.93 2.76
C GLU A 167 12.26 6.45 1.76
N GLU A 168 12.96 7.55 2.09
CA GLU A 168 14.12 8.04 1.34
C GLU A 168 15.27 7.04 1.36
N TYR A 169 15.62 6.52 2.55
CA TYR A 169 16.61 5.44 2.68
C TYR A 169 16.25 4.22 1.82
N LEU A 170 14.99 3.80 1.80
CA LEU A 170 14.54 2.69 0.96
C LEU A 170 14.72 3.01 -0.52
N TYR A 171 14.34 4.22 -0.95
CA TYR A 171 14.47 4.66 -2.34
C TYR A 171 15.92 4.67 -2.81
N GLU A 172 16.82 5.23 -2.01
CA GLU A 172 18.26 5.23 -2.27
C GLU A 172 18.89 3.83 -2.29
N ASN A 173 18.24 2.86 -1.65
CA ASN A 173 18.63 1.45 -1.65
C ASN A 173 17.86 0.60 -2.67
N SER A 174 17.32 1.23 -3.71
CA SER A 174 16.58 0.58 -4.80
C SER A 174 15.27 -0.08 -4.37
N TYR A 175 14.52 0.57 -3.51
CA TYR A 175 13.14 0.20 -3.20
C TYR A 175 12.21 1.34 -3.58
N ARG A 176 11.18 1.03 -4.32
CA ARG A 176 10.08 1.96 -4.61
C ARG A 176 8.94 1.74 -3.63
N VAL A 177 8.48 2.81 -2.99
CA VAL A 177 7.35 2.77 -2.05
C VAL A 177 6.18 3.55 -2.64
N VAL A 178 5.02 2.91 -2.75
CA VAL A 178 3.76 3.52 -3.19
C VAL A 178 2.71 3.36 -2.10
N LYS A 179 2.09 4.46 -1.70
CA LYS A 179 1.13 4.49 -0.60
C LYS A 179 -0.27 4.82 -1.11
N ILE A 180 -1.24 3.98 -0.74
CA ILE A 180 -2.62 4.10 -1.21
C ILE A 180 -3.55 4.18 -0.01
N PHE A 181 -4.29 5.28 0.10
CA PHE A 181 -5.40 5.43 1.04
C PHE A 181 -6.73 5.17 0.31
N LEU A 182 -7.52 4.23 0.83
CA LEU A 182 -8.86 3.94 0.32
C LEU A 182 -9.88 4.85 1.00
N HIS A 183 -10.28 5.91 0.31
CA HIS A 183 -11.19 6.93 0.81
C HIS A 183 -12.64 6.48 0.66
N VAL A 184 -13.19 5.86 1.72
CA VAL A 184 -14.58 5.44 1.80
C VAL A 184 -15.43 6.53 2.47
N SER A 185 -16.65 6.73 1.97
CA SER A 185 -17.61 7.61 2.63
C SER A 185 -18.16 6.99 3.92
N LYS A 186 -18.57 7.85 4.85
CA LYS A 186 -19.20 7.40 6.12
C LYS A 186 -20.48 6.59 5.86
N ASP A 187 -21.22 6.93 4.82
CA ASP A 187 -22.46 6.23 4.46
C ASP A 187 -22.19 4.85 3.86
N GLU A 188 -21.24 4.73 2.94
CA GLU A 188 -20.87 3.41 2.39
C GLU A 188 -20.24 2.52 3.47
N GLN A 189 -19.45 3.07 4.38
CA GLN A 189 -18.92 2.34 5.53
C GLN A 189 -20.04 1.76 6.38
N LYS A 190 -21.08 2.57 6.71
CA LYS A 190 -22.27 2.12 7.44
C LYS A 190 -22.96 0.97 6.73
N LYS A 191 -23.22 1.11 5.44
CA LYS A 191 -23.83 0.08 4.60
C LYS A 191 -23.05 -1.23 4.65
N ARG A 192 -21.72 -1.16 4.57
CA ARG A 192 -20.86 -2.35 4.61
C ARG A 192 -20.81 -3.00 5.99
N PHE A 193 -20.91 -2.24 7.08
CA PHE A 193 -21.05 -2.80 8.42
C PHE A 193 -22.38 -3.52 8.58
N LEU A 194 -23.49 -2.93 8.15
CA LEU A 194 -24.80 -3.59 8.15
C LEU A 194 -24.76 -4.88 7.33
N GLU A 195 -24.17 -4.85 6.12
CA GLU A 195 -24.01 -6.06 5.31
C GLU A 195 -23.20 -7.15 6.04
N ARG A 196 -22.19 -6.78 6.86
CA ARG A 196 -21.44 -7.76 7.66
C ARG A 196 -22.28 -8.38 8.77
N ILE A 197 -23.17 -7.61 9.38
CA ILE A 197 -24.08 -8.07 10.45
C ILE A 197 -25.16 -8.98 9.87
N ASP A 198 -25.77 -8.58 8.74
CA ASP A 198 -26.91 -9.26 8.15
C ASP A 198 -26.52 -10.59 7.45
N ARG A 199 -25.23 -10.75 7.09
CA ARG A 199 -24.76 -11.92 6.35
C ARG A 199 -23.94 -12.86 7.24
N PRO A 200 -24.48 -14.07 7.59
CA PRO A 200 -23.79 -15.00 8.51
C PRO A 200 -22.34 -15.32 8.13
N GLU A 201 -22.06 -15.48 6.84
CA GLU A 201 -20.71 -15.77 6.35
C GLU A 201 -19.73 -14.58 6.48
N LYS A 202 -20.22 -13.41 6.88
CA LYS A 202 -19.44 -12.20 7.12
C LYS A 202 -19.38 -11.76 8.58
N ASN A 203 -20.18 -12.37 9.48
CA ASN A 203 -20.27 -11.95 10.87
C ASN A 203 -18.91 -11.96 11.58
N TRP A 204 -18.05 -12.92 11.28
CA TRP A 204 -16.71 -13.03 11.85
C TRP A 204 -15.78 -11.81 11.55
N LYS A 205 -16.18 -10.96 10.59
CA LYS A 205 -15.47 -9.73 10.23
C LYS A 205 -15.96 -8.48 10.96
N PHE A 206 -16.97 -8.62 11.80
CA PHE A 206 -17.57 -7.50 12.53
C PHE A 206 -17.34 -7.64 14.02
N SER A 207 -16.98 -6.55 14.66
CA SER A 207 -16.82 -6.43 16.10
C SER A 207 -17.51 -5.16 16.61
N CYS A 208 -18.00 -5.18 17.85
CA CYS A 208 -18.51 -3.97 18.49
C CYS A 208 -17.46 -2.87 18.64
N SER A 209 -16.16 -3.22 18.60
CA SER A 209 -15.08 -2.23 18.53
C SER A 209 -15.10 -1.42 17.24
N ASP A 210 -15.55 -2.00 16.11
CA ASP A 210 -15.66 -1.29 14.82
C ASP A 210 -16.64 -0.09 14.92
N LEU A 211 -17.66 -0.17 15.78
CA LEU A 211 -18.56 0.96 16.03
C LEU A 211 -17.87 2.08 16.81
N LYS A 212 -17.01 1.74 17.76
CA LYS A 212 -16.23 2.75 18.52
C LYS A 212 -15.27 3.49 17.60
N GLU A 213 -14.58 2.76 16.71
CA GLU A 213 -13.71 3.37 15.71
C GLU A 213 -14.51 4.25 14.74
N ARG A 214 -15.69 3.81 14.31
CA ARG A 214 -16.57 4.62 13.46
C ARG A 214 -17.02 5.94 14.10
N MET A 215 -17.21 5.98 15.42
CA MET A 215 -17.55 7.25 16.09
C MET A 215 -16.43 8.29 15.97
N ARG A 216 -15.20 7.85 15.75
CA ARG A 216 -14.01 8.70 15.52
C ARG A 216 -13.71 8.94 14.03
N PHE A 217 -14.66 8.66 13.13
CA PHE A 217 -14.47 8.74 11.68
C PHE A 217 -13.88 10.07 11.23
N ASP A 218 -14.40 11.19 11.72
CA ASP A 218 -13.96 12.53 11.33
C ASP A 218 -12.56 12.84 11.87
N GLU A 219 -12.23 12.38 13.07
CA GLU A 219 -10.90 12.48 13.66
C GLU A 219 -9.85 11.70 12.87
N TYR A 220 -10.22 10.50 12.40
CA TYR A 220 -9.37 9.73 11.49
C TYR A 220 -9.14 10.45 10.15
N LEU A 221 -10.16 11.08 9.57
CA LEU A 221 -9.97 11.85 8.33
C LEU A 221 -9.02 13.02 8.53
N ASP A 222 -9.15 13.77 9.62
CA ASP A 222 -8.24 14.86 9.95
C ASP A 222 -6.80 14.37 10.16
N THR A 223 -6.65 13.23 10.84
CA THR A 223 -5.35 12.57 11.02
C THR A 223 -4.76 12.10 9.69
N PHE A 224 -5.56 11.53 8.79
CA PHE A 224 -5.08 11.15 7.44
C PHE A 224 -4.67 12.36 6.61
N ASP A 225 -5.40 13.49 6.68
CA ASP A 225 -5.02 14.73 6.01
C ASP A 225 -3.64 15.21 6.48
N GLU A 226 -3.41 15.18 7.79
CA GLU A 226 -2.13 15.55 8.40
C GLU A 226 -1.01 14.59 7.96
N VAL A 227 -1.22 13.27 8.11
CA VAL A 227 -0.25 12.24 7.79
C VAL A 227 0.14 12.25 6.31
N ILE A 228 -0.84 12.31 5.40
CA ILE A 228 -0.60 12.36 3.96
C ILE A 228 0.18 13.63 3.60
N THR A 229 -0.24 14.79 4.12
CA THR A 229 0.45 16.06 3.89
C THR A 229 1.89 16.03 4.40
N ALA A 230 2.11 15.47 5.59
CA ALA A 230 3.42 15.46 6.24
C ALA A 230 4.38 14.42 5.64
N THR A 231 3.88 13.36 4.98
CA THR A 231 4.71 12.23 4.56
C THR A 231 4.71 11.95 3.06
N ALA A 232 3.94 12.69 2.26
CA ALA A 232 3.99 12.58 0.81
C ALA A 232 5.31 13.16 0.28
N THR A 233 5.98 12.43 -0.60
CA THR A 233 7.20 12.88 -1.31
C THR A 233 7.17 12.40 -2.76
N LYS A 234 7.98 13.00 -3.63
CA LYS A 234 8.04 12.62 -5.06
C LYS A 234 8.45 11.17 -5.29
N HIS A 235 9.35 10.65 -4.46
CA HIS A 235 9.84 9.26 -4.57
C HIS A 235 8.99 8.26 -3.77
N SER A 236 8.13 8.74 -2.88
CA SER A 236 7.20 7.92 -2.09
C SER A 236 5.84 8.62 -1.98
N PRO A 237 5.06 8.64 -3.08
CA PRO A 237 3.80 9.37 -3.13
C PRO A 237 2.67 8.64 -2.42
N TRP A 238 1.66 9.41 -2.00
CA TRP A 238 0.36 8.92 -1.61
C TRP A 238 -0.65 9.06 -2.75
N TYR A 239 -1.58 8.12 -2.81
CA TYR A 239 -2.79 8.19 -3.63
C TYR A 239 -4.01 8.05 -2.72
N ALA A 240 -4.83 9.11 -2.58
CA ALA A 240 -6.08 9.05 -1.81
C ALA A 240 -7.26 8.80 -2.75
N ILE A 241 -7.58 7.52 -3.00
CA ILE A 241 -8.48 7.09 -4.07
C ILE A 241 -9.90 6.78 -3.59
N PRO A 242 -10.96 7.04 -4.40
CA PRO A 242 -12.34 6.67 -4.10
C PRO A 242 -12.51 5.19 -3.79
N ALA A 243 -13.27 4.86 -2.74
CA ALA A 243 -13.43 3.49 -2.28
C ALA A 243 -14.90 3.01 -2.11
N ASP A 244 -15.88 3.83 -2.43
CA ASP A 244 -17.30 3.44 -2.35
C ASP A 244 -17.66 2.39 -3.40
N GLN A 245 -17.07 2.48 -4.59
CA GLN A 245 -17.33 1.56 -5.70
C GLN A 245 -16.12 0.65 -5.91
N LYS A 246 -16.20 -0.59 -5.45
CA LYS A 246 -15.09 -1.57 -5.51
C LYS A 246 -14.49 -1.74 -6.90
N TRP A 247 -15.30 -1.71 -7.96
CA TRP A 247 -14.83 -1.84 -9.34
C TRP A 247 -13.93 -0.67 -9.75
N TYR A 248 -14.29 0.56 -9.33
CA TYR A 248 -13.52 1.77 -9.62
C TYR A 248 -12.23 1.84 -8.79
N THR A 249 -12.33 1.53 -7.50
CA THR A 249 -11.15 1.40 -6.62
C THR A 249 -10.12 0.44 -7.20
N ARG A 250 -10.56 -0.75 -7.64
CA ARG A 250 -9.68 -1.77 -8.23
C ARG A 250 -8.99 -1.29 -9.50
N TYR A 251 -9.72 -0.58 -10.34
CA TYR A 251 -9.16 0.04 -11.54
C TYR A 251 -8.05 1.05 -11.19
N LEU A 252 -8.33 2.01 -10.30
CA LEU A 252 -7.34 3.01 -9.90
C LEU A 252 -6.10 2.36 -9.26
N VAL A 253 -6.29 1.36 -8.41
CA VAL A 253 -5.16 0.62 -7.83
C VAL A 253 -4.36 -0.11 -8.91
N SER A 254 -5.01 -0.73 -9.90
CA SER A 254 -4.31 -1.38 -11.01
C SER A 254 -3.49 -0.40 -11.85
N GLU A 255 -4.00 0.83 -12.09
CA GLU A 255 -3.24 1.89 -12.76
C GLU A 255 -1.99 2.29 -11.96
N ILE A 256 -2.16 2.49 -10.65
CA ILE A 256 -1.06 2.90 -9.75
C ILE A 256 0.04 1.85 -9.71
N VAL A 257 -0.33 0.58 -9.56
CA VAL A 257 0.64 -0.53 -9.48
C VAL A 257 1.32 -0.75 -10.83
N LEU A 258 0.57 -0.67 -11.92
CA LEU A 258 1.12 -0.76 -13.28
C LEU A 258 2.14 0.35 -13.54
N ASP A 259 1.81 1.60 -13.21
CA ASP A 259 2.72 2.74 -13.35
C ASP A 259 3.99 2.56 -12.49
N ALA A 260 3.84 2.08 -11.27
CA ALA A 260 4.98 1.81 -10.41
C ALA A 260 5.92 0.74 -11.01
N LEU A 261 5.38 -0.34 -11.58
CA LEU A 261 6.15 -1.36 -12.28
C LEU A 261 6.82 -0.83 -13.55
N GLN A 262 6.10 -0.01 -14.33
CA GLN A 262 6.66 0.62 -15.54
C GLN A 262 7.81 1.59 -15.25
N LYS A 263 7.82 2.21 -14.07
CA LYS A 263 8.89 3.10 -13.61
C LYS A 263 10.03 2.36 -12.91
N SER A 264 9.85 1.09 -12.58
CA SER A 264 10.87 0.25 -11.95
C SER A 264 11.80 -0.38 -13.00
N CYS A 265 12.94 -0.91 -12.57
CA CYS A 265 13.81 -1.70 -13.44
C CYS A 265 13.09 -3.00 -13.83
N HIS A 266 12.99 -3.28 -15.14
CA HIS A 266 12.27 -4.45 -15.67
C HIS A 266 12.86 -4.92 -17.00
N GLU A 267 14.18 -5.16 -17.01
CA GLU A 267 14.89 -5.67 -18.17
C GLU A 267 15.39 -7.09 -17.90
N TYR A 268 15.33 -7.96 -18.92
CA TYR A 268 16.01 -9.25 -18.78
C TYR A 268 17.52 -9.07 -18.69
N PRO A 269 18.20 -9.82 -17.80
CA PRO A 269 19.66 -9.77 -17.71
C PRO A 269 20.32 -10.09 -19.04
N VAL A 270 21.26 -9.25 -19.47
CA VAL A 270 22.04 -9.51 -20.67
C VAL A 270 23.21 -10.41 -20.30
N LEU A 271 23.27 -11.59 -20.95
CA LEU A 271 24.36 -12.54 -20.75
C LEU A 271 25.66 -12.01 -21.38
N SER A 272 26.78 -12.30 -20.73
CA SER A 272 28.12 -12.12 -21.33
C SER A 272 28.29 -13.02 -22.55
N ASP A 273 29.22 -12.69 -23.41
CA ASP A 273 29.48 -13.52 -24.62
C ASP A 273 29.97 -14.92 -24.25
N ASP A 274 30.74 -15.06 -23.18
CA ASP A 274 31.15 -16.36 -22.65
C ASP A 274 29.95 -17.19 -22.18
N ALA A 275 29.01 -16.59 -21.44
CA ALA A 275 27.80 -17.26 -21.00
C ALA A 275 26.87 -17.67 -22.16
N LYS A 276 26.81 -16.84 -23.23
CA LYS A 276 26.09 -17.19 -24.46
C LYS A 276 26.74 -18.38 -25.18
N ALA A 277 28.08 -18.41 -25.25
CA ALA A 277 28.82 -19.53 -25.85
C ALA A 277 28.58 -20.83 -25.05
N GLU A 278 28.59 -20.76 -23.71
CA GLU A 278 28.29 -21.90 -22.86
C GLU A 278 26.87 -22.43 -23.08
N LEU A 279 25.86 -21.55 -23.17
CA LEU A 279 24.48 -21.94 -23.50
C LEU A 279 24.36 -22.67 -24.84
N LEU A 280 25.10 -22.22 -25.88
CA LEU A 280 25.11 -22.87 -27.18
C LEU A 280 25.72 -24.27 -27.09
N ASN A 281 26.79 -24.47 -26.30
CA ASN A 281 27.39 -25.78 -26.05
C ASN A 281 26.40 -26.71 -25.31
N CYS A 282 25.72 -26.21 -24.26
CA CYS A 282 24.69 -26.96 -23.55
C CYS A 282 23.53 -27.36 -24.48
N LYS A 283 23.10 -26.43 -25.36
CA LYS A 283 22.06 -26.73 -26.34
C LYS A 283 22.48 -27.86 -27.28
N ALA A 284 23.69 -27.78 -27.83
CA ALA A 284 24.21 -28.82 -28.73
C ALA A 284 24.31 -30.19 -28.03
N ALA A 285 24.66 -30.23 -26.74
CA ALA A 285 24.70 -31.48 -25.98
C ALA A 285 23.29 -32.08 -25.79
N LEU A 286 22.30 -31.26 -25.45
CA LEU A 286 20.89 -31.69 -25.29
C LEU A 286 20.27 -32.18 -26.62
N GLU A 287 20.65 -31.58 -27.75
CA GLU A 287 20.16 -32.01 -29.08
C GLU A 287 20.77 -33.35 -29.54
N GLN A 288 21.80 -33.87 -28.85
CA GLN A 288 22.45 -35.16 -29.11
C GLN A 288 21.95 -36.31 -28.21
N GLU A 289 21.13 -36.02 -27.19
CA GLU A 289 20.45 -37.00 -26.36
C GLU A 289 19.22 -37.62 -27.07
#